data_437b5bd02189381e1d455bbe19a0ff6c
#
_entry.id   437b5bd02189381e1d455bbe19a0ff6c
#
_cell.length_a   1.000
_cell.length_b   1.000
_cell.length_c   1.000
_cell.angle_alpha   90.00
_cell.angle_beta   90.00
_cell.angle_gamma   90.00
#
_symmetry.space_group_name_H-M   'P 1'
#
loop_
_entity.id
_entity.type
_entity.pdbx_description
1 polymer ?
#
loop_
_entity_poly.entity_id
_entity_poly.type
_entity_poly.pdbx_seq_one_letter_code
_entity_poly.pdbx_strand_id
1 'polypeptide(L)'
;MTTLNRILSGTSALALAGLLACGGGGGGSTPPPVTTATALAYTDPTTGTYKLVKNASSSGSHLVLDLVGPTTGTASGVSVTFTADATKTTWVDVPAGGTTAVLMQNGTQFNLGTGTPIQKAKATAGVLQATVAQKGLASPASLNGALLRVALDLKAGLGLAQGTAITLTADGAKCQILDGAGTISTITVSVGTLTAQ
;
A
#
# COMPACT_ATOMS: atom_id res chain seq x y z
N MET A 1 -33.45 -40.04 48.52
CA MET A 1 -34.77 -39.52 48.15
C MET A 1 -34.74 -39.13 46.72
N THR A 2 -35.06 -40.06 45.80
CA THR A 2 -36.40 -40.27 45.21
C THR A 2 -36.85 -39.03 44.43
N THR A 3 -37.11 -38.97 43.16
CA THR A 3 -37.73 -39.88 42.17
C THR A 3 -37.65 -39.17 40.81
N LEU A 4 -37.24 -39.75 39.72
CA LEU A 4 -37.95 -40.58 38.76
C LEU A 4 -38.95 -39.91 37.82
N ASN A 5 -38.68 -40.05 36.51
CA ASN A 5 -39.61 -40.30 35.38
C ASN A 5 -40.27 -39.09 34.68
N ARG A 6 -40.45 -39.07 33.37
CA ARG A 6 -40.83 -40.03 32.29
C ARG A 6 -40.61 -39.32 30.97
N ILE A 7 -40.01 -39.89 29.97
CA ILE A 7 -40.49 -40.69 28.80
C ILE A 7 -41.87 -40.31 28.27
N LEU A 8 -41.93 -39.86 27.02
CA LEU A 8 -42.93 -40.16 25.98
C LEU A 8 -42.43 -39.59 24.66
N SER A 9 -41.92 -40.31 23.73
CA SER A 9 -42.54 -41.16 22.69
C SER A 9 -43.69 -40.51 21.94
N GLY A 10 -43.49 -40.26 20.66
CA GLY A 10 -44.56 -39.84 19.74
C GLY A 10 -44.01 -39.62 18.36
N THR A 11 -43.79 -40.68 17.66
CA THR A 11 -44.39 -41.15 16.39
C THR A 11 -44.23 -40.28 15.15
N SER A 12 -43.50 -40.88 14.25
CA SER A 12 -43.52 -40.89 12.79
C SER A 12 -44.70 -40.25 12.07
N ALA A 13 -44.41 -39.43 11.08
CA ALA A 13 -45.23 -39.32 9.88
C ALA A 13 -44.32 -39.21 8.66
N LEU A 14 -44.18 -40.33 8.00
CA LEU A 14 -43.65 -40.46 6.64
C LEU A 14 -44.66 -39.81 5.70
N ALA A 15 -44.24 -38.81 4.95
CA ALA A 15 -44.95 -38.35 3.75
C ALA A 15 -43.99 -38.39 2.58
N LEU A 16 -44.03 -39.50 1.91
CA LEU A 16 -43.48 -39.75 0.58
C LEU A 16 -44.48 -39.23 -0.44
N ALA A 17 -44.18 -38.15 -1.12
CA ALA A 17 -44.87 -37.82 -2.38
C ALA A 17 -44.10 -36.80 -3.19
N GLY A 18 -43.70 -37.14 -4.40
CA GLY A 18 -43.53 -36.22 -5.49
C GLY A 18 -42.19 -36.20 -6.17
N LEU A 19 -41.73 -37.35 -6.68
CA LEU A 19 -40.95 -37.36 -7.92
C LEU A 19 -41.90 -37.00 -9.04
N LEU A 20 -41.56 -35.91 -9.79
CA LEU A 20 -41.76 -35.73 -11.22
C LEU A 20 -41.77 -34.21 -11.53
N ALA A 21 -40.63 -33.68 -11.84
CA ALA A 21 -40.51 -32.63 -12.85
C ALA A 21 -39.09 -32.68 -13.40
N CYS A 22 -38.90 -33.54 -14.38
CA CYS A 22 -37.87 -33.40 -15.37
C CYS A 22 -38.22 -32.15 -16.18
N GLY A 23 -37.67 -31.03 -15.81
CA GLY A 23 -37.71 -29.77 -16.51
C GLY A 23 -36.27 -29.32 -16.73
N GLY A 24 -35.70 -29.68 -17.88
CA GLY A 24 -34.44 -29.12 -18.37
C GLY A 24 -34.57 -27.62 -18.55
N GLY A 25 -34.13 -26.89 -17.55
CA GLY A 25 -33.86 -25.48 -17.62
C GLY A 25 -32.36 -25.33 -17.32
N GLY A 26 -31.56 -25.18 -18.37
CA GLY A 26 -30.17 -24.72 -18.22
C GLY A 26 -30.20 -23.36 -17.56
N GLY A 27 -30.21 -23.34 -16.24
CA GLY A 27 -29.96 -22.17 -15.43
C GLY A 27 -28.47 -21.81 -15.60
N GLY A 28 -28.18 -21.07 -16.64
CA GLY A 28 -26.90 -20.36 -16.73
C GLY A 28 -26.84 -19.47 -15.50
N SER A 29 -26.09 -19.89 -14.48
CA SER A 29 -25.72 -19.01 -13.37
C SER A 29 -24.93 -17.86 -14.00
N THR A 30 -25.58 -16.72 -14.21
CA THR A 30 -24.85 -15.50 -14.53
C THR A 30 -23.81 -15.31 -13.45
N PRO A 31 -22.51 -15.22 -13.83
CA PRO A 31 -21.49 -14.93 -12.85
C PRO A 31 -21.90 -13.69 -12.07
N PRO A 32 -21.65 -13.62 -10.76
CA PRO A 32 -21.95 -12.43 -9.98
C PRO A 32 -21.27 -11.23 -10.65
N PRO A 33 -21.93 -10.07 -10.67
CA PRO A 33 -21.38 -8.88 -11.31
C PRO A 33 -20.03 -8.53 -10.66
N VAL A 34 -18.99 -8.43 -11.51
CA VAL A 34 -17.66 -8.05 -11.05
C VAL A 34 -17.72 -6.57 -10.67
N THR A 35 -17.51 -6.27 -9.38
CA THR A 35 -17.43 -4.89 -8.92
C THR A 35 -16.12 -4.26 -9.42
N THR A 36 -16.24 -3.17 -10.17
CA THR A 36 -15.10 -2.42 -10.69
C THR A 36 -14.45 -1.62 -9.57
N ALA A 37 -13.14 -1.71 -9.48
CA ALA A 37 -12.35 -0.97 -8.51
C ALA A 37 -12.27 0.52 -8.87
N THR A 38 -12.40 1.37 -7.86
CA THR A 38 -12.30 2.84 -7.97
C THR A 38 -11.28 3.42 -7.00
N ALA A 39 -10.65 2.58 -6.18
CA ALA A 39 -9.72 2.97 -5.14
C ALA A 39 -8.51 2.03 -5.09
N LEU A 40 -7.50 2.43 -4.32
CA LEU A 40 -6.35 1.60 -3.94
C LEU A 40 -6.47 1.18 -2.47
N ALA A 41 -6.27 -0.10 -2.21
CA ALA A 41 -6.10 -0.63 -0.86
C ALA A 41 -4.65 -1.03 -0.65
N TYR A 42 -4.07 -0.59 0.46
CA TYR A 42 -2.70 -0.94 0.83
C TYR A 42 -2.67 -1.47 2.25
N THR A 43 -2.04 -2.62 2.41
CA THR A 43 -1.78 -3.24 3.72
C THR A 43 -0.30 -3.09 4.01
N ASP A 44 0.01 -2.45 5.13
CA ASP A 44 1.39 -2.17 5.54
C ASP A 44 2.20 -3.46 5.77
N PRO A 45 3.51 -3.44 5.52
CA PRO A 45 4.38 -4.56 5.85
C PRO A 45 4.48 -4.73 7.37
N THR A 46 4.32 -5.97 7.84
CA THR A 46 4.39 -6.30 9.27
C THR A 46 5.80 -6.31 9.82
N THR A 47 6.80 -6.54 8.97
CA THR A 47 8.23 -6.66 9.32
C THR A 47 9.09 -5.75 8.46
N GLY A 48 10.31 -5.53 8.89
CA GLY A 48 11.31 -4.73 8.17
C GLY A 48 11.81 -3.53 8.97
N THR A 49 13.08 -3.18 8.75
CA THR A 49 13.75 -2.04 9.40
C THR A 49 13.31 -0.71 8.77
N TYR A 50 13.26 -0.66 7.46
CA TYR A 50 12.65 0.43 6.70
C TYR A 50 11.37 -0.08 6.07
N LYS A 51 10.28 0.66 6.22
CA LYS A 51 8.95 0.25 5.76
C LYS A 51 8.28 1.35 4.96
N LEU A 52 7.64 0.96 3.88
CA LEU A 52 6.71 1.83 3.17
C LEU A 52 5.33 1.61 3.78
N VAL A 53 4.76 2.63 4.43
CA VAL A 53 3.50 2.52 5.17
C VAL A 53 2.46 3.49 4.64
N LYS A 54 1.18 3.13 4.75
CA LYS A 54 0.06 3.98 4.32
C LYS A 54 -0.02 5.23 5.19
N ASN A 55 -0.09 6.39 4.54
CA ASN A 55 -0.35 7.65 5.23
C ASN A 55 -1.86 7.90 5.37
N ALA A 56 -2.27 8.55 6.45
CA ALA A 56 -3.66 8.87 6.75
C ALA A 56 -4.32 9.82 5.71
N SER A 57 -3.54 10.55 4.92
CA SER A 57 -4.04 11.40 3.84
C SER A 57 -4.44 10.64 2.58
N SER A 58 -4.24 9.31 2.53
CA SER A 58 -4.73 8.48 1.42
C SER A 58 -6.24 8.49 1.34
N SER A 59 -6.80 8.68 0.14
CA SER A 59 -8.24 8.64 -0.08
C SER A 59 -8.60 8.15 -1.49
N GLY A 60 -9.57 7.24 -1.58
CA GLY A 60 -10.06 6.74 -2.86
C GLY A 60 -8.93 6.16 -3.74
N SER A 61 -8.81 6.67 -4.95
CA SER A 61 -7.77 6.26 -5.91
C SER A 61 -6.38 6.80 -5.59
N HIS A 62 -6.28 7.80 -4.69
CA HIS A 62 -5.01 8.46 -4.33
C HIS A 62 -4.41 7.84 -3.07
N LEU A 63 -3.34 7.06 -3.24
CA LEU A 63 -2.62 6.39 -2.17
C LEU A 63 -1.35 7.16 -1.83
N VAL A 64 -1.27 7.66 -0.60
CA VAL A 64 -0.09 8.33 -0.06
C VAL A 64 0.67 7.37 0.85
N LEU A 65 1.98 7.28 0.67
CA LEU A 65 2.85 6.34 1.38
C LEU A 65 4.01 7.09 2.02
N ASP A 66 4.31 6.79 3.27
CA ASP A 66 5.46 7.27 4.00
C ASP A 66 6.55 6.18 4.05
N LEU A 67 7.78 6.53 3.70
CA LEU A 67 8.94 5.74 4.07
C LEU A 67 9.27 6.00 5.53
N VAL A 68 9.14 4.99 6.36
CA VAL A 68 9.45 5.05 7.79
C VAL A 68 10.74 4.29 8.07
N GLY A 69 11.63 4.92 8.80
CA GLY A 69 12.92 4.33 9.22
C GLY A 69 12.85 3.58 10.55
N PRO A 70 13.99 3.05 10.99
CA PRO A 70 14.10 2.35 12.28
C PRO A 70 13.93 3.31 13.47
N THR A 71 13.60 2.74 14.63
CA THR A 71 13.45 3.50 15.88
C THR A 71 14.77 4.06 16.43
N THR A 72 15.91 3.62 15.90
CA THR A 72 17.25 4.04 16.29
C THR A 72 18.08 4.36 15.06
N GLY A 73 19.17 5.11 15.25
CA GLY A 73 20.09 5.50 14.19
C GLY A 73 19.83 6.91 13.66
N THR A 74 20.79 7.40 12.91
CA THR A 74 20.77 8.74 12.30
C THR A 74 21.28 8.67 10.86
N ALA A 75 20.84 9.62 10.04
CA ALA A 75 21.34 9.80 8.68
C ALA A 75 21.27 11.27 8.27
N SER A 76 22.01 11.61 7.22
CA SER A 76 21.99 12.93 6.58
C SER A 76 21.11 12.94 5.32
N GLY A 77 20.71 11.76 4.82
CA GLY A 77 19.84 11.65 3.67
C GLY A 77 19.40 10.23 3.37
N VAL A 78 18.37 10.11 2.53
CA VAL A 78 17.86 8.84 2.02
C VAL A 78 17.54 8.98 0.54
N SER A 79 17.85 7.94 -0.22
CA SER A 79 17.47 7.79 -1.63
C SER A 79 16.78 6.45 -1.80
N VAL A 80 15.68 6.42 -2.55
CA VAL A 80 14.90 5.20 -2.81
C VAL A 80 14.48 5.12 -4.27
N THR A 81 14.30 3.90 -4.74
CA THR A 81 13.71 3.61 -6.03
C THR A 81 12.58 2.61 -5.82
N PHE A 82 11.38 3.01 -6.19
CA PHE A 82 10.18 2.19 -6.17
C PHE A 82 9.72 1.88 -7.59
N THR A 83 9.17 0.70 -7.80
CA THR A 83 8.54 0.30 -9.06
C THR A 83 7.10 -0.12 -8.79
N ALA A 84 6.16 0.48 -9.50
CA ALA A 84 4.75 0.14 -9.49
C ALA A 84 4.30 -0.31 -10.89
N ASP A 85 3.23 -1.12 -10.96
CA ASP A 85 2.64 -1.56 -12.22
C ASP A 85 2.13 -0.36 -13.03
N ALA A 86 2.92 0.06 -14.01
CA ALA A 86 2.62 1.22 -14.85
C ALA A 86 1.35 1.06 -15.70
N THR A 87 0.84 -0.16 -15.87
CA THR A 87 -0.42 -0.37 -16.59
C THR A 87 -1.64 -0.04 -15.75
N LYS A 88 -1.52 -0.15 -14.41
CA LYS A 88 -2.62 0.01 -13.45
C LYS A 88 -2.52 1.30 -12.63
N THR A 89 -1.31 1.79 -12.41
CA THR A 89 -1.06 2.94 -11.51
C THR A 89 -0.16 3.99 -12.15
N THR A 90 -0.14 5.17 -11.54
CA THR A 90 0.75 6.26 -11.93
C THR A 90 1.29 6.94 -10.67
N TRP A 91 2.61 7.19 -10.62
CA TRP A 91 3.20 8.06 -9.62
C TRP A 91 2.74 9.49 -9.85
N VAL A 92 2.22 10.12 -8.82
CA VAL A 92 1.58 11.43 -8.88
C VAL A 92 2.13 12.37 -7.81
N ASP A 93 1.72 13.62 -7.85
CA ASP A 93 2.01 14.57 -6.79
C ASP A 93 1.44 14.10 -5.46
N VAL A 94 2.19 14.30 -4.38
CA VAL A 94 1.76 13.89 -3.03
C VAL A 94 0.46 14.60 -2.60
N PRO A 95 0.27 15.92 -2.83
CA PRO A 95 -1.03 16.54 -2.67
C PRO A 95 -1.97 16.12 -3.81
N ALA A 96 -3.10 15.53 -3.49
CA ALA A 96 -4.11 15.20 -4.50
C ALA A 96 -4.55 16.46 -5.25
N GLY A 97 -4.57 16.39 -6.60
CA GLY A 97 -4.94 17.51 -7.45
C GLY A 97 -3.91 18.66 -7.50
N GLY A 98 -2.67 18.41 -7.07
CA GLY A 98 -1.58 19.36 -7.15
C GLY A 98 -1.30 19.83 -8.58
N THR A 99 -0.91 21.09 -8.73
CA THR A 99 -0.56 21.70 -10.03
C THR A 99 0.94 21.83 -10.25
N THR A 100 1.73 21.48 -9.26
CA THR A 100 3.20 21.54 -9.29
C THR A 100 3.73 20.13 -9.13
N ALA A 101 4.70 19.72 -9.94
CA ALA A 101 5.29 18.38 -9.90
C ALA A 101 6.01 18.09 -8.57
N VAL A 102 5.24 17.78 -7.53
CA VAL A 102 5.70 17.45 -6.18
C VAL A 102 5.56 15.95 -5.96
N LEU A 103 6.30 15.16 -6.75
CA LEU A 103 6.28 13.69 -6.72
C LEU A 103 6.76 13.10 -5.39
N MET A 104 7.37 13.89 -4.53
CA MET A 104 7.70 13.52 -3.16
C MET A 104 7.64 14.75 -2.25
N GLN A 105 7.38 14.48 -0.98
CA GLN A 105 7.55 15.45 0.10
C GLN A 105 8.58 14.95 1.10
N ASN A 106 9.26 15.88 1.77
CA ASN A 106 10.05 15.56 2.94
C ASN A 106 9.14 14.97 4.05
N GLY A 107 9.66 14.01 4.75
CA GLY A 107 9.05 13.56 6.01
C GLY A 107 9.29 14.58 7.14
N THR A 108 9.27 14.08 8.37
CA THR A 108 9.45 14.93 9.56
C THR A 108 10.89 14.99 10.06
N GLN A 109 11.80 14.17 9.48
CA GLN A 109 13.13 13.95 10.06
C GLN A 109 14.22 14.86 9.51
N PHE A 110 14.24 15.09 8.20
CA PHE A 110 15.30 15.85 7.58
C PHE A 110 15.01 17.36 7.58
N ASN A 111 15.96 18.15 8.09
CA ASN A 111 15.93 19.60 7.97
C ASN A 111 16.53 20.00 6.61
N LEU A 112 15.69 20.44 5.70
CA LEU A 112 16.12 20.87 4.36
C LEU A 112 16.78 22.27 4.36
N GLY A 113 16.77 22.96 5.51
CA GLY A 113 17.33 24.31 5.65
C GLY A 113 16.58 25.36 4.82
N THR A 114 17.25 26.51 4.60
CA THR A 114 16.74 27.60 3.76
C THR A 114 17.36 27.57 2.34
N GLY A 115 16.68 28.11 1.37
CA GLY A 115 17.10 28.11 -0.04
C GLY A 115 16.66 26.86 -0.80
N THR A 116 17.41 26.49 -1.86
CA THR A 116 17.04 25.34 -2.70
C THR A 116 17.08 24.05 -1.89
N PRO A 117 15.97 23.33 -1.73
CA PRO A 117 15.93 22.10 -0.94
C PRO A 117 16.71 20.98 -1.62
N ILE A 118 17.34 20.13 -0.81
CA ILE A 118 17.90 18.85 -1.26
C ILE A 118 16.76 17.82 -1.24
N GLN A 119 15.86 17.99 -2.18
CA GLN A 119 14.68 17.14 -2.36
C GLN A 119 14.44 17.00 -3.86
N LYS A 120 14.54 15.78 -4.37
CA LYS A 120 14.36 15.51 -5.80
C LYS A 120 13.61 14.21 -6.00
N ALA A 121 12.67 14.20 -6.95
CA ALA A 121 12.04 12.99 -7.43
C ALA A 121 11.83 13.03 -8.94
N LYS A 122 11.83 11.85 -9.55
CA LYS A 122 11.52 11.64 -10.96
C LYS A 122 10.74 10.35 -11.11
N ALA A 123 9.64 10.41 -11.83
CA ALA A 123 8.86 9.24 -12.22
C ALA A 123 8.96 8.99 -13.72
N THR A 124 9.18 7.74 -14.12
CA THR A 124 9.24 7.32 -15.53
C THR A 124 8.80 5.87 -15.64
N ALA A 125 7.79 5.58 -16.46
CA ALA A 125 7.33 4.23 -16.77
C ALA A 125 7.13 3.32 -15.53
N GLY A 126 6.46 3.86 -14.50
CA GLY A 126 6.18 3.12 -13.26
C GLY A 126 7.32 3.11 -12.24
N VAL A 127 8.51 3.60 -12.60
CA VAL A 127 9.64 3.72 -11.67
C VAL A 127 9.67 5.12 -11.09
N LEU A 128 9.69 5.24 -9.76
CA LEU A 128 9.91 6.47 -9.02
C LEU A 128 11.29 6.42 -8.35
N GLN A 129 12.11 7.41 -8.63
CA GLN A 129 13.34 7.68 -7.89
C GLN A 129 13.09 8.91 -7.02
N ALA A 130 13.35 8.82 -5.72
CA ALA A 130 13.15 9.91 -4.78
C ALA A 130 14.34 10.01 -3.81
N THR A 131 14.81 11.23 -3.60
CA THR A 131 15.96 11.52 -2.72
C THR A 131 15.66 12.74 -1.88
N VAL A 132 15.91 12.63 -0.58
CA VAL A 132 15.90 13.74 0.36
C VAL A 132 17.18 13.72 1.20
N ALA A 133 17.79 14.87 1.44
CA ALA A 133 18.96 14.98 2.28
C ALA A 133 18.99 16.32 3.01
N GLN A 134 19.64 16.35 4.17
CA GLN A 134 19.91 17.58 4.91
C GLN A 134 20.87 18.47 4.12
N LYS A 135 20.66 19.75 4.23
CA LYS A 135 21.50 20.76 3.59
C LYS A 135 22.58 21.24 4.54
N GLY A 136 23.80 21.35 4.01
CA GLY A 136 24.95 21.87 4.76
C GLY A 136 25.52 20.88 5.78
N LEU A 137 26.15 21.42 6.82
CA LEU A 137 26.82 20.68 7.90
C LEU A 137 25.88 20.42 9.10
N ALA A 138 24.58 20.25 8.86
CA ALA A 138 23.63 19.93 9.92
C ALA A 138 23.97 18.56 10.55
N SER A 139 23.76 18.43 11.85
CA SER A 139 23.88 17.13 12.52
C SER A 139 22.94 16.11 11.88
N PRO A 140 23.36 14.84 11.75
CA PRO A 140 22.51 13.80 11.19
C PRO A 140 21.17 13.72 11.90
N ALA A 141 20.09 13.58 11.13
CA ALA A 141 18.75 13.48 11.66
C ALA A 141 18.42 12.06 12.15
N SER A 142 17.53 11.96 13.13
CA SER A 142 16.99 10.66 13.56
C SER A 142 16.29 9.95 12.39
N LEU A 143 16.43 8.65 12.33
CA LEU A 143 15.68 7.80 11.39
C LEU A 143 14.31 7.38 11.93
N ASN A 144 14.01 7.65 13.20
CA ASN A 144 12.75 7.28 13.84
C ASN A 144 11.59 8.17 13.39
N GLY A 145 10.94 7.77 12.31
CA GLY A 145 9.76 8.45 11.77
C GLY A 145 9.73 8.47 10.25
N ALA A 146 8.86 9.31 9.69
CA ALA A 146 8.71 9.47 8.26
C ALA A 146 9.92 10.21 7.66
N LEU A 147 10.62 9.58 6.74
CA LEU A 147 11.80 10.10 6.07
C LEU A 147 11.43 10.87 4.79
N LEU A 148 10.53 10.29 4.01
CA LEU A 148 9.95 10.93 2.82
C LEU A 148 8.55 10.37 2.56
N ARG A 149 7.80 11.08 1.74
CA ARG A 149 6.43 10.75 1.33
C ARG A 149 6.31 10.76 -0.18
N VAL A 150 5.57 9.80 -0.72
CA VAL A 150 5.29 9.63 -2.15
C VAL A 150 3.82 9.29 -2.36
N ALA A 151 3.30 9.45 -3.58
CA ALA A 151 1.91 9.11 -3.86
C ALA A 151 1.73 8.38 -5.20
N LEU A 152 0.69 7.56 -5.23
CA LEU A 152 0.33 6.68 -6.33
C LEU A 152 -1.17 6.77 -6.59
N ASP A 153 -1.57 6.95 -7.85
CA ASP A 153 -2.97 6.91 -8.24
C ASP A 153 -3.32 5.63 -9.01
N LEU A 154 -4.52 5.10 -8.75
CA LEU A 154 -5.15 4.13 -9.63
C LEU A 154 -5.52 4.81 -10.95
N LYS A 155 -5.13 4.24 -12.06
CA LYS A 155 -5.54 4.76 -13.39
C LYS A 155 -7.02 4.56 -13.60
N ALA A 156 -7.69 5.64 -14.02
CA ALA A 156 -9.12 5.60 -14.31
C ALA A 156 -9.44 4.76 -15.56
N GLY A 157 -10.65 4.22 -15.60
CA GLY A 157 -11.22 3.58 -16.80
C GLY A 157 -10.68 2.20 -17.14
N LEU A 158 -9.89 1.57 -16.26
CA LEU A 158 -9.30 0.24 -16.54
C LEU A 158 -10.28 -0.93 -16.36
N GLY A 159 -11.44 -0.72 -15.70
CA GLY A 159 -12.38 -1.80 -15.42
C GLY A 159 -11.80 -2.93 -14.55
N LEU A 160 -10.81 -2.64 -13.71
CA LEU A 160 -10.20 -3.64 -12.84
C LEU A 160 -11.21 -4.19 -11.84
N ALA A 161 -11.21 -5.51 -11.66
CA ALA A 161 -11.98 -6.12 -10.59
C ALA A 161 -11.42 -5.74 -9.21
N GLN A 162 -12.29 -5.55 -8.23
CA GLN A 162 -11.86 -5.41 -6.82
C GLN A 162 -11.05 -6.63 -6.39
N GLY A 163 -10.01 -6.40 -5.57
CA GLY A 163 -9.07 -7.43 -5.14
C GLY A 163 -7.94 -7.70 -6.14
N THR A 164 -7.94 -7.09 -7.34
CA THR A 164 -6.84 -7.26 -8.30
C THR A 164 -5.52 -6.81 -7.68
N ALA A 165 -4.55 -7.72 -7.61
CA ALA A 165 -3.22 -7.41 -7.11
C ALA A 165 -2.48 -6.45 -8.05
N ILE A 166 -1.78 -5.50 -7.44
CA ILE A 166 -0.96 -4.50 -8.14
C ILE A 166 0.47 -4.62 -7.61
N THR A 167 1.41 -4.81 -8.51
CA THR A 167 2.82 -4.90 -8.13
C THR A 167 3.32 -3.54 -7.64
N LEU A 168 3.94 -3.55 -6.45
CA LEU A 168 4.70 -2.43 -5.89
C LEU A 168 5.93 -3.01 -5.20
N THR A 169 7.13 -2.56 -5.59
CA THR A 169 8.40 -3.08 -5.06
C THR A 169 9.39 -1.96 -4.81
N ALA A 170 10.38 -2.22 -3.96
CA ALA A 170 11.56 -1.39 -3.75
C ALA A 170 12.78 -2.07 -4.40
N ASP A 171 13.59 -1.28 -5.13
CA ASP A 171 14.86 -1.76 -5.68
C ASP A 171 15.93 -1.72 -4.59
N GLY A 172 16.23 -2.87 -3.98
CA GLY A 172 17.16 -2.97 -2.87
C GLY A 172 18.60 -2.50 -3.18
N ALA A 173 19.02 -2.53 -4.44
CA ALA A 173 20.32 -2.01 -4.84
C ALA A 173 20.37 -0.47 -4.93
N LYS A 174 19.20 0.16 -5.07
CA LYS A 174 19.05 1.62 -5.26
C LYS A 174 18.35 2.30 -4.10
N CYS A 175 18.07 1.57 -3.02
CA CYS A 175 17.62 2.15 -1.78
C CYS A 175 18.82 2.32 -0.86
N GLN A 176 19.13 3.57 -0.46
CA GLN A 176 20.37 3.92 0.20
C GLN A 176 20.14 4.98 1.28
N ILE A 177 20.97 4.98 2.30
CA ILE A 177 21.11 6.08 3.25
C ILE A 177 22.51 6.68 3.16
N LEU A 178 22.58 7.97 3.41
CA LEU A 178 23.80 8.72 3.65
C LEU A 178 23.91 8.97 5.16
N ASP A 179 24.93 8.42 5.80
CA ASP A 179 25.15 8.66 7.23
C ASP A 179 25.80 10.04 7.50
N GLY A 180 25.99 10.36 8.78
CA GLY A 180 26.60 11.62 9.18
C GLY A 180 28.09 11.73 8.89
N ALA A 181 28.76 10.63 8.57
CA ALA A 181 30.17 10.58 8.18
C ALA A 181 30.36 10.69 6.65
N GLY A 182 29.27 10.76 5.89
CA GLY A 182 29.31 10.79 4.43
C GLY A 182 29.36 9.41 3.77
N THR A 183 29.16 8.33 4.53
CA THR A 183 29.16 6.97 3.99
C THR A 183 27.76 6.63 3.42
N ILE A 184 27.73 6.07 2.22
CA ILE A 184 26.52 5.58 1.60
C ILE A 184 26.40 4.07 1.87
N SER A 185 25.27 3.66 2.41
CA SER A 185 24.93 2.26 2.65
C SER A 185 23.60 1.89 2.01
N THR A 186 23.52 0.69 1.45
CA THR A 186 22.25 0.15 0.92
C THR A 186 21.35 -0.26 2.07
N ILE A 187 20.04 -0.06 1.87
CA ILE A 187 18.99 -0.45 2.81
C ILE A 187 17.95 -1.33 2.12
N THR A 188 17.34 -2.20 2.90
CA THR A 188 16.18 -2.97 2.43
C THR A 188 14.91 -2.29 2.91
N VAL A 189 14.05 -1.90 1.96
CA VAL A 189 12.74 -1.33 2.26
C VAL A 189 11.67 -2.40 2.07
N SER A 190 10.97 -2.73 3.14
CA SER A 190 9.81 -3.61 3.11
C SER A 190 8.61 -2.87 2.54
N VAL A 191 7.98 -3.47 1.56
CA VAL A 191 6.77 -2.95 0.90
C VAL A 191 5.61 -3.88 1.23
N GLY A 192 4.45 -3.31 1.48
CA GLY A 192 3.23 -4.05 1.77
C GLY A 192 2.53 -4.58 0.52
N THR A 193 1.31 -5.02 0.68
CA THR A 193 0.50 -5.50 -0.44
C THR A 193 -0.43 -4.41 -0.95
N LEU A 194 -0.48 -4.25 -2.27
CA LEU A 194 -1.31 -3.27 -2.96
C LEU A 194 -2.36 -3.99 -3.81
N THR A 195 -3.62 -3.59 -3.69
CA THR A 195 -4.73 -4.12 -4.49
C THR A 195 -5.64 -3.00 -4.98
N ALA A 196 -6.37 -3.25 -6.05
CA ALA A 196 -7.48 -2.42 -6.51
C ALA A 196 -8.72 -2.69 -5.63
N GLN A 197 -9.46 -1.64 -5.23
CA GLN A 197 -10.63 -1.71 -4.34
C GLN A 197 -11.81 -0.92 -4.88
#